data_c0fc5f66c862992debb7e491732179d2
#
_entry.id   c0fc5f66c862992debb7e491732179d2
#
_cell.length_a   1.000
_cell.length_b   1.000
_cell.length_c   1.000
_cell.angle_alpha   90.00
_cell.angle_beta   90.00
_cell.angle_gamma   90.00
#
_symmetry.space_group_name_H-M   'P 1'
#
loop_
_entity.id
_entity.type
_entity.pdbx_description
1 polymer ?
#
loop_
_entity_poly.entity_id
_entity_poly.type
_entity_poly.pdbx_seq_one_letter_code
_entity_poly.pdbx_strand_id
1 'polypeptide(L)'
;RYDPDYVVILSGDHIYKMDYSKMLAYHKEKNADATIAVQEVTLEEATRLGIMICDENMGITDFEEKPAKPRSTLASMGIYIFSWKKLRQYLIDNENNPEEDKDFGKAIIPNMLNAGEKLVAYPFEGYWRDVGTIDSLWEANMDLLNPNIPLDLYDPDWKIYSRTANMPPQYVGSSAKIENSMISEGAVVNGNVDFSIIFPGVTIEAGAT
;
A
#
# COMPACT_ATOMS: atom_id res chain seq x y z
N ARG A 1 16.80 -22.16 -3.32
CA ARG A 1 17.43 -22.42 -2.01
C ARG A 1 16.35 -22.63 -0.93
N TYR A 2 15.28 -21.89 -1.02
CA TYR A 2 14.05 -22.07 -0.23
C TYR A 2 12.99 -22.66 -1.16
N ASP A 3 12.11 -23.51 -0.65
CA ASP A 3 10.98 -24.07 -1.39
C ASP A 3 9.72 -23.83 -0.54
N PRO A 4 9.24 -22.57 -0.47
CA PRO A 4 8.06 -22.23 0.32
C PRO A 4 6.79 -22.76 -0.36
N ASP A 5 5.73 -22.94 0.41
CA ASP A 5 4.41 -23.23 -0.16
C ASP A 5 3.76 -21.98 -0.77
N TYR A 6 3.97 -20.84 -0.11
CA TYR A 6 3.35 -19.56 -0.47
C TYR A 6 4.38 -18.43 -0.49
N VAL A 7 4.14 -17.42 -1.31
CA VAL A 7 4.94 -16.21 -1.38
C VAL A 7 4.03 -15.01 -1.27
N VAL A 8 4.41 -14.06 -0.40
CA VAL A 8 3.78 -12.74 -0.31
C VAL A 8 4.62 -11.75 -1.09
N ILE A 9 4.00 -10.99 -1.97
CA ILE A 9 4.64 -9.91 -2.72
C ILE A 9 3.96 -8.61 -2.35
N LEU A 10 4.75 -7.60 -2.02
CA LEU A 10 4.27 -6.31 -1.53
C LEU A 10 4.82 -5.19 -2.41
N SER A 11 4.00 -4.17 -2.65
CA SER A 11 4.49 -2.91 -3.20
C SER A 11 5.38 -2.19 -2.20
N GLY A 12 6.37 -1.43 -2.69
CA GLY A 12 7.39 -0.78 -1.86
C GLY A 12 7.03 0.64 -1.41
N ASP A 13 5.97 1.23 -1.95
CA ASP A 13 5.58 2.64 -1.81
C ASP A 13 4.13 2.85 -1.36
N HIS A 14 3.51 1.86 -0.75
CA HIS A 14 2.14 1.96 -0.25
C HIS A 14 2.09 2.11 1.27
N ILE A 15 1.15 2.89 1.77
CA ILE A 15 0.92 3.12 3.20
C ILE A 15 -0.36 2.42 3.63
N TYR A 16 -0.24 1.42 4.53
CA TYR A 16 -1.35 0.64 5.07
C TYR A 16 -0.91 -0.19 6.29
N LYS A 17 -1.87 -0.74 7.04
CA LYS A 17 -1.63 -1.81 8.04
C LYS A 17 -2.49 -3.01 7.69
N MET A 18 -1.87 -4.16 7.42
CA MET A 18 -2.58 -5.39 7.04
C MET A 18 -2.00 -6.60 7.78
N ASP A 19 -2.88 -7.44 8.29
CA ASP A 19 -2.53 -8.77 8.79
C ASP A 19 -2.54 -9.78 7.63
N TYR A 20 -1.35 -10.05 7.10
CA TYR A 20 -1.20 -10.99 5.98
C TYR A 20 -1.58 -12.43 6.33
N SER A 21 -1.64 -12.80 7.62
CA SER A 21 -2.09 -14.13 8.03
C SER A 21 -3.56 -14.37 7.69
N LYS A 22 -4.40 -13.34 7.78
CA LYS A 22 -5.81 -13.39 7.38
C LYS A 22 -5.96 -13.56 5.87
N MET A 23 -5.18 -12.83 5.10
CA MET A 23 -5.16 -12.97 3.64
C MET A 23 -4.65 -14.36 3.22
N LEU A 24 -3.64 -14.90 3.91
CA LEU A 24 -3.15 -16.26 3.67
C LEU A 24 -4.20 -17.32 4.03
N ALA A 25 -4.92 -17.13 5.14
CA ALA A 25 -6.01 -18.04 5.52
C ALA A 25 -7.10 -18.04 4.43
N TYR A 26 -7.49 -16.88 3.93
CA TYR A 26 -8.43 -16.74 2.82
C TYR A 26 -7.92 -17.41 1.53
N HIS A 27 -6.65 -17.21 1.17
CA HIS A 27 -6.01 -17.87 0.03
C HIS A 27 -6.14 -19.40 0.11
N LYS A 28 -5.87 -19.96 1.29
CA LYS A 28 -5.99 -21.41 1.54
C LYS A 28 -7.43 -21.88 1.50
N GLU A 29 -8.35 -21.16 2.14
CA GLU A 29 -9.78 -21.47 2.14
C GLU A 29 -10.36 -21.52 0.72
N LYS A 30 -9.98 -20.55 -0.10
CA LYS A 30 -10.40 -20.47 -1.50
C LYS A 30 -9.69 -21.48 -2.41
N ASN A 31 -8.64 -22.18 -1.92
CA ASN A 31 -7.77 -23.00 -2.78
C ASN A 31 -7.30 -22.20 -4.01
N ALA A 32 -6.82 -20.99 -3.80
CA ALA A 32 -6.41 -20.10 -4.87
C ALA A 32 -4.98 -20.37 -5.35
N ASP A 33 -4.70 -20.10 -6.61
CA ASP A 33 -3.34 -20.05 -7.15
C ASP A 33 -2.71 -18.68 -6.92
N ALA A 34 -3.55 -17.62 -6.96
CA ALA A 34 -3.18 -16.28 -6.54
C ALA A 34 -4.33 -15.59 -5.80
N THR A 35 -3.98 -14.79 -4.79
CA THR A 35 -4.90 -13.89 -4.09
C THR A 35 -4.35 -12.48 -4.19
N ILE A 36 -5.19 -11.54 -4.61
CA ILE A 36 -4.85 -10.15 -4.82
C ILE A 36 -5.65 -9.30 -3.85
N ALA A 37 -4.97 -8.53 -2.98
CA ALA A 37 -5.66 -7.58 -2.13
C ALA A 37 -6.23 -6.45 -2.98
N VAL A 38 -7.49 -6.11 -2.74
CA VAL A 38 -8.21 -5.07 -3.46
C VAL A 38 -8.89 -4.11 -2.48
N GLN A 39 -9.00 -2.85 -2.90
CA GLN A 39 -9.80 -1.86 -2.20
C GLN A 39 -10.72 -1.16 -3.20
N GLU A 40 -11.91 -0.79 -2.75
CA GLU A 40 -12.82 0.00 -3.55
C GLU A 40 -12.34 1.45 -3.60
N VAL A 41 -12.23 2.00 -4.80
CA VAL A 41 -11.77 3.37 -5.07
C VAL A 41 -12.79 4.12 -5.91
N THR A 42 -12.61 5.43 -6.05
CA THR A 42 -13.43 6.24 -6.97
C THR A 42 -13.14 5.87 -8.43
N LEU A 43 -14.10 6.14 -9.33
CA LEU A 43 -13.89 5.92 -10.77
C LEU A 43 -12.71 6.74 -11.33
N GLU A 44 -12.44 7.90 -10.76
CA GLU A 44 -11.31 8.73 -11.15
C GLU A 44 -9.98 8.07 -10.78
N GLU A 45 -9.85 7.61 -9.53
CA GLU A 45 -8.66 6.88 -9.05
C GLU A 45 -8.44 5.59 -9.83
N ALA A 46 -9.53 4.88 -10.16
CA ALA A 46 -9.47 3.64 -10.93
C ALA A 46 -8.77 3.78 -12.29
N THR A 47 -8.75 4.98 -12.88
CA THR A 47 -8.05 5.22 -14.17
C THR A 47 -6.52 5.15 -14.06
N ARG A 48 -5.98 5.18 -12.84
CA ARG A 48 -4.53 5.18 -12.56
C ARG A 48 -4.01 3.89 -11.96
N LEU A 49 -4.90 2.95 -11.65
CA LEU A 49 -4.62 1.72 -10.92
C LEU A 49 -4.94 0.49 -11.77
N GLY A 50 -4.42 -0.65 -11.36
CA GLY A 50 -4.84 -1.93 -11.89
C GLY A 50 -6.20 -2.32 -11.32
N ILE A 51 -7.19 -2.59 -12.17
CA ILE A 51 -8.58 -2.82 -11.79
C ILE A 51 -8.96 -4.28 -11.98
N MET A 52 -9.52 -4.88 -10.93
CA MET A 52 -10.02 -6.25 -10.95
C MET A 52 -11.51 -6.28 -11.27
N ILE A 53 -11.88 -7.16 -12.19
CA ILE A 53 -13.26 -7.53 -12.47
C ILE A 53 -13.51 -8.89 -11.82
N CYS A 54 -14.47 -8.96 -10.91
CA CYS A 54 -14.73 -10.15 -10.10
C CYS A 54 -16.15 -10.65 -10.31
N ASP A 55 -16.32 -11.95 -10.12
CA ASP A 55 -17.63 -12.60 -9.97
C ASP A 55 -18.20 -12.40 -8.54
N GLU A 56 -19.40 -12.94 -8.29
CA GLU A 56 -20.11 -12.85 -7.01
C GLU A 56 -19.34 -13.52 -5.84
N ASN A 57 -18.39 -14.40 -6.11
CA ASN A 57 -17.58 -15.12 -5.14
C ASN A 57 -16.17 -14.53 -4.97
N MET A 58 -15.94 -13.31 -5.52
CA MET A 58 -14.64 -12.64 -5.57
C MET A 58 -13.60 -13.39 -6.43
N GLY A 59 -14.02 -14.30 -7.31
CA GLY A 59 -13.17 -14.85 -8.35
C GLY A 59 -12.84 -13.77 -9.38
N ILE A 60 -11.54 -13.58 -9.66
CA ILE A 60 -11.10 -12.59 -10.65
C ILE A 60 -11.32 -13.16 -12.02
N THR A 61 -12.15 -12.50 -12.83
CA THR A 61 -12.52 -12.90 -14.18
C THR A 61 -11.76 -12.11 -15.25
N ASP A 62 -11.31 -10.90 -14.92
CA ASP A 62 -10.56 -10.04 -15.83
C ASP A 62 -9.74 -9.01 -15.04
N PHE A 63 -8.75 -8.42 -15.71
CA PHE A 63 -7.87 -7.40 -15.18
C PHE A 63 -7.63 -6.28 -16.20
N GLU A 64 -7.72 -5.04 -15.76
CA GLU A 64 -7.47 -3.85 -16.58
C GLU A 64 -6.36 -3.00 -15.97
N GLU A 65 -5.25 -2.83 -16.66
CA GLU A 65 -4.16 -1.96 -16.22
C GLU A 65 -4.43 -0.52 -16.67
N LYS A 66 -4.66 0.38 -15.70
CA LYS A 66 -4.88 1.82 -15.89
C LYS A 66 -5.89 2.14 -17.00
N PRO A 67 -7.10 1.62 -16.91
CA PRO A 67 -8.11 1.76 -17.97
C PRO A 67 -8.61 3.20 -18.06
N ALA A 68 -8.73 3.74 -19.27
CA ALA A 68 -9.34 5.06 -19.49
C ALA A 68 -10.84 5.10 -19.11
N LYS A 69 -11.50 3.93 -19.10
CA LYS A 69 -12.89 3.76 -18.71
C LYS A 69 -13.01 2.46 -17.90
N PRO A 70 -12.78 2.50 -16.58
CA PRO A 70 -12.79 1.31 -15.76
C PRO A 70 -14.17 0.67 -15.69
N ARG A 71 -14.21 -0.67 -15.78
CA ARG A 71 -15.43 -1.49 -15.66
C ARG A 71 -15.75 -1.86 -14.23
N SER A 72 -14.83 -1.60 -13.29
CA SER A 72 -14.98 -1.87 -11.86
C SER A 72 -14.26 -0.79 -11.05
N THR A 73 -14.55 -0.70 -9.76
CA THR A 73 -13.87 0.15 -8.78
C THR A 73 -12.95 -0.62 -7.83
N LEU A 74 -12.79 -1.93 -8.03
CA LEU A 74 -11.92 -2.78 -7.23
C LEU A 74 -10.47 -2.64 -7.70
N ALA A 75 -9.70 -1.76 -7.05
CA ALA A 75 -8.32 -1.52 -7.36
C ALA A 75 -7.39 -2.54 -6.69
N SER A 76 -6.41 -3.04 -7.44
CA SER A 76 -5.32 -3.82 -6.90
C SER A 76 -4.46 -2.97 -5.98
N MET A 77 -4.20 -3.46 -4.78
CA MET A 77 -3.29 -2.80 -3.84
C MET A 77 -1.81 -3.14 -4.08
N GLY A 78 -1.47 -3.90 -5.14
CA GLY A 78 -0.09 -4.36 -5.32
C GLY A 78 0.38 -5.33 -4.23
N ILE A 79 -0.55 -5.98 -3.56
CA ILE A 79 -0.30 -6.95 -2.50
C ILE A 79 -0.85 -8.29 -2.96
N TYR A 80 0.04 -9.27 -3.08
CA TYR A 80 -0.30 -10.57 -3.65
C TYR A 80 0.14 -11.71 -2.74
N ILE A 81 -0.66 -12.77 -2.68
CA ILE A 81 -0.24 -14.09 -2.18
C ILE A 81 -0.36 -15.08 -3.32
N PHE A 82 0.73 -15.78 -3.61
CA PHE A 82 0.78 -16.81 -4.64
C PHE A 82 1.12 -18.17 -4.03
N SER A 83 0.52 -19.22 -4.57
CA SER A 83 1.03 -20.57 -4.46
C SER A 83 2.35 -20.66 -5.19
N TRP A 84 3.48 -20.89 -4.46
CA TRP A 84 4.84 -20.75 -5.00
C TRP A 84 5.10 -21.62 -6.23
N LYS A 85 4.63 -22.86 -6.23
CA LYS A 85 4.83 -23.77 -7.37
C LYS A 85 4.26 -23.22 -8.66
N LYS A 86 3.10 -22.55 -8.57
CA LYS A 86 2.46 -21.89 -9.72
C LYS A 86 3.25 -20.66 -10.14
N LEU A 87 3.44 -19.72 -9.23
CA LEU A 87 4.16 -18.49 -9.53
C LEU A 87 5.54 -18.77 -10.14
N ARG A 88 6.28 -19.72 -9.58
CA ARG A 88 7.61 -20.07 -10.08
C ARG A 88 7.62 -20.44 -11.56
N GLN A 89 6.62 -21.19 -12.03
CA GLN A 89 6.51 -21.57 -13.44
C GLN A 89 6.31 -20.31 -14.30
N TYR A 90 5.35 -19.46 -13.95
CA TYR A 90 5.07 -18.23 -14.70
C TYR A 90 6.28 -17.27 -14.73
N LEU A 91 7.02 -17.15 -13.63
CA LEU A 91 8.24 -16.32 -13.59
C LEU A 91 9.33 -16.87 -14.51
N ILE A 92 9.54 -18.19 -14.56
CA ILE A 92 10.52 -18.82 -15.45
C ILE A 92 10.11 -18.64 -16.91
N ASP A 93 8.84 -18.86 -17.23
CA ASP A 93 8.32 -18.73 -18.58
C ASP A 93 8.41 -17.27 -19.07
N ASN A 94 8.06 -16.32 -18.21
CA ASN A 94 8.19 -14.90 -18.49
C ASN A 94 9.66 -14.49 -18.68
N GLU A 95 10.60 -14.98 -17.83
CA GLU A 95 12.03 -14.69 -17.98
C GLU A 95 12.59 -15.19 -19.32
N ASN A 96 12.12 -16.34 -19.79
CA ASN A 96 12.52 -16.93 -21.06
C ASN A 96 11.88 -16.24 -22.28
N ASN A 97 10.91 -15.35 -22.10
CA ASN A 97 10.26 -14.60 -23.17
C ASN A 97 10.72 -13.13 -23.15
N PRO A 98 11.75 -12.75 -23.95
CA PRO A 98 12.31 -11.40 -23.91
C PRO A 98 11.37 -10.31 -24.46
N GLU A 99 10.33 -10.68 -25.19
CA GLU A 99 9.35 -9.75 -25.77
C GLU A 99 8.22 -9.39 -24.79
N GLU A 100 8.12 -10.12 -23.69
CA GLU A 100 7.08 -9.93 -22.70
C GLU A 100 7.52 -8.96 -21.58
N ASP A 101 6.60 -8.11 -21.11
CA ASP A 101 6.84 -7.24 -19.96
C ASP A 101 7.23 -8.04 -18.71
N LYS A 102 8.15 -7.52 -17.91
CA LYS A 102 8.58 -8.11 -16.63
C LYS A 102 7.79 -7.50 -15.47
N ASP A 103 6.48 -7.49 -15.59
CA ASP A 103 5.54 -6.84 -14.68
C ASP A 103 4.40 -7.78 -14.29
N PHE A 104 3.98 -7.75 -13.01
CA PHE A 104 2.92 -8.62 -12.52
C PHE A 104 1.57 -8.29 -13.17
N GLY A 105 1.23 -7.01 -13.29
CA GLY A 105 -0.04 -6.57 -13.86
C GLY A 105 -0.12 -6.74 -15.36
N LYS A 106 1.00 -6.59 -16.08
CA LYS A 106 1.01 -6.67 -17.55
C LYS A 106 1.25 -8.06 -18.09
N ALA A 107 1.91 -8.93 -17.34
CA ALA A 107 2.29 -10.25 -17.80
C ALA A 107 1.79 -11.37 -16.89
N ILE A 108 2.26 -11.45 -15.65
CA ILE A 108 2.04 -12.61 -14.79
C ILE A 108 0.54 -12.85 -14.51
N ILE A 109 -0.18 -11.82 -14.06
CA ILE A 109 -1.61 -11.93 -13.74
C ILE A 109 -2.45 -12.24 -14.97
N PRO A 110 -2.30 -11.52 -16.10
CA PRO A 110 -3.01 -11.86 -17.34
C PRO A 110 -2.72 -13.28 -17.85
N ASN A 111 -1.46 -13.73 -17.79
CA ASN A 111 -1.09 -15.07 -18.22
C ASN A 111 -1.73 -16.15 -17.35
N MET A 112 -1.76 -15.95 -16.03
CA MET A 112 -2.44 -16.86 -15.11
C MET A 112 -3.95 -16.91 -15.37
N LEU A 113 -4.61 -15.76 -15.61
CA LEU A 113 -6.02 -15.68 -15.95
C LEU A 113 -6.32 -16.42 -17.27
N ASN A 114 -5.53 -16.16 -18.31
CA ASN A 114 -5.69 -16.80 -19.63
C ASN A 114 -5.47 -18.32 -19.57
N ALA A 115 -4.63 -18.80 -18.68
CA ALA A 115 -4.40 -20.22 -18.44
C ALA A 115 -5.51 -20.88 -17.60
N GLY A 116 -6.47 -20.11 -17.09
CA GLY A 116 -7.58 -20.61 -16.27
C GLY A 116 -7.17 -20.94 -14.84
N GLU A 117 -6.07 -20.35 -14.33
CA GLU A 117 -5.69 -20.48 -12.94
C GLU A 117 -6.71 -19.77 -12.03
N LYS A 118 -6.80 -20.23 -10.79
CA LYS A 118 -7.76 -19.70 -9.84
C LYS A 118 -7.23 -18.46 -9.12
N LEU A 119 -7.61 -17.28 -9.59
CA LEU A 119 -7.29 -16.01 -8.97
C LEU A 119 -8.49 -15.47 -8.20
N VAL A 120 -8.26 -14.97 -6.98
CA VAL A 120 -9.33 -14.40 -6.14
C VAL A 120 -8.92 -13.03 -5.61
N ALA A 121 -9.90 -12.14 -5.50
CA ALA A 121 -9.73 -10.85 -4.86
C ALA A 121 -9.97 -10.97 -3.35
N TYR A 122 -9.10 -10.37 -2.55
CA TYR A 122 -9.24 -10.23 -1.10
C TYR A 122 -9.62 -8.80 -0.77
N PRO A 123 -10.89 -8.50 -0.43
CA PRO A 123 -11.29 -7.16 -0.03
C PRO A 123 -10.58 -6.74 1.25
N PHE A 124 -9.89 -5.62 1.19
CA PHE A 124 -9.23 -5.03 2.34
C PHE A 124 -10.05 -3.87 2.89
N GLU A 125 -10.30 -3.90 4.19
CA GLU A 125 -10.93 -2.82 4.92
C GLU A 125 -9.89 -2.12 5.78
N GLY A 126 -9.64 -0.85 5.54
CA GLY A 126 -8.66 -0.05 6.28
C GLY A 126 -8.09 1.08 5.46
N TYR A 127 -7.17 1.82 6.06
CA TYR A 127 -6.45 2.86 5.34
C TYR A 127 -5.46 2.25 4.35
N TRP A 128 -5.52 2.73 3.12
CA TRP A 128 -4.54 2.43 2.07
C TRP A 128 -4.34 3.66 1.17
N ARG A 129 -3.08 3.97 0.89
CA ARG A 129 -2.67 5.00 -0.07
C ARG A 129 -1.50 4.49 -0.91
N ASP A 130 -1.62 4.65 -2.21
CA ASP A 130 -0.50 4.61 -3.14
C ASP A 130 0.14 6.01 -3.18
N VAL A 131 1.42 6.10 -2.81
CA VAL A 131 2.17 7.37 -2.72
C VAL A 131 3.15 7.54 -3.89
N GLY A 132 2.82 7.04 -5.04
CA GLY A 132 3.63 7.12 -6.27
C GLY A 132 3.77 8.52 -6.87
N THR A 133 3.13 9.56 -6.31
CA THR A 133 3.29 10.96 -6.70
C THR A 133 3.60 11.85 -5.50
N ILE A 134 4.20 13.03 -5.74
CA ILE A 134 4.49 14.01 -4.67
C ILE A 134 3.21 14.45 -3.98
N ASP A 135 2.13 14.67 -4.75
CA ASP A 135 0.85 15.10 -4.21
C ASP A 135 0.24 14.02 -3.30
N SER A 136 0.22 12.75 -3.74
CA SER A 136 -0.29 11.64 -2.92
C SER A 136 0.56 11.39 -1.66
N LEU A 137 1.89 11.59 -1.74
CA LEU A 137 2.77 11.53 -0.58
C LEU A 137 2.45 12.65 0.41
N TRP A 138 2.23 13.87 -0.06
CA TRP A 138 1.83 15.00 0.79
C TRP A 138 0.46 14.73 1.44
N GLU A 139 -0.53 14.35 0.66
CA GLU A 139 -1.87 14.00 1.15
C GLU A 139 -1.82 12.91 2.21
N ALA A 140 -1.06 11.83 1.98
CA ALA A 140 -0.91 10.74 2.94
C ALA A 140 -0.29 11.20 4.28
N ASN A 141 0.64 12.18 4.25
CA ASN A 141 1.14 12.80 5.47
C ASN A 141 0.05 13.62 6.17
N MET A 142 -0.68 14.44 5.42
CA MET A 142 -1.75 15.29 5.99
C MET A 142 -2.93 14.47 6.51
N ASP A 143 -3.21 13.31 5.91
CA ASP A 143 -4.22 12.36 6.41
C ASP A 143 -3.95 11.95 7.87
N LEU A 144 -2.68 11.87 8.30
CA LEU A 144 -2.30 11.53 9.68
C LEU A 144 -2.77 12.56 10.72
N LEU A 145 -3.09 13.78 10.31
CA LEU A 145 -3.65 14.82 11.18
C LEU A 145 -5.17 14.70 11.34
N ASN A 146 -5.82 13.83 10.56
CA ASN A 146 -7.24 13.57 10.69
C ASN A 146 -7.50 12.61 11.85
N PRO A 147 -8.22 13.01 12.91
CA PRO A 147 -8.49 12.16 14.07
C PRO A 147 -9.36 10.94 13.75
N ASN A 148 -10.01 10.91 12.60
CA ASN A 148 -10.88 9.80 12.17
C ASN A 148 -10.20 8.85 11.17
N ILE A 149 -8.90 9.01 10.91
CA ILE A 149 -8.20 8.10 10.00
C ILE A 149 -8.15 6.69 10.58
N PRO A 150 -8.50 5.64 9.80
CA PRO A 150 -8.42 4.27 10.28
C PRO A 150 -6.98 3.71 10.21
N LEU A 151 -6.00 4.52 10.63
CA LEU A 151 -4.58 4.17 10.73
C LEU A 151 -4.04 4.70 12.07
N ASP A 152 -4.10 3.87 13.10
CA ASP A 152 -3.55 4.22 14.41
C ASP A 152 -2.04 3.97 14.45
N LEU A 153 -1.26 5.06 14.55
CA LEU A 153 0.20 5.02 14.73
C LEU A 153 0.61 4.72 16.18
N TYR A 154 -0.31 4.90 17.14
CA TYR A 154 -0.07 4.77 18.58
C TYR A 154 -0.54 3.43 19.14
N ASP A 155 -1.03 2.53 18.29
CA ASP A 155 -1.49 1.18 18.67
C ASP A 155 -0.32 0.40 19.34
N PRO A 156 -0.42 0.08 20.65
CA PRO A 156 0.66 -0.59 21.37
C PRO A 156 0.80 -2.07 20.99
N ASP A 157 -0.27 -2.67 20.48
CA ASP A 157 -0.32 -4.10 20.15
C ASP A 157 0.15 -4.38 18.71
N TRP A 158 0.09 -3.35 17.86
CA TRP A 158 0.51 -3.45 16.46
C TRP A 158 1.38 -2.28 16.03
N LYS A 159 2.60 -2.25 16.52
CA LYS A 159 3.58 -1.18 16.29
C LYS A 159 4.12 -1.22 14.86
N ILE A 160 4.31 -0.04 14.28
CA ILE A 160 5.06 0.15 13.04
C ILE A 160 6.54 0.34 13.40
N TYR A 161 7.40 -0.55 12.89
CA TYR A 161 8.84 -0.48 13.11
C TYR A 161 9.53 0.19 11.93
N SER A 162 10.40 1.15 12.22
CA SER A 162 11.22 1.81 11.23
C SER A 162 12.63 2.05 11.77
N ARG A 163 13.53 2.52 10.92
CA ARG A 163 14.84 2.98 11.37
C ARG A 163 14.68 4.30 12.12
N THR A 164 15.02 4.30 13.42
CA THR A 164 15.06 5.52 14.23
C THR A 164 16.37 6.24 14.06
N ALA A 165 16.34 7.58 14.03
CA ALA A 165 17.54 8.40 13.90
C ALA A 165 18.30 8.60 15.23
N ASN A 166 17.76 8.09 16.37
CA ASN A 166 18.30 8.32 17.73
C ASN A 166 18.57 9.80 18.01
N MET A 167 17.61 10.66 17.70
CA MET A 167 17.69 12.09 17.96
C MET A 167 17.18 12.42 19.37
N PRO A 168 17.57 13.57 19.94
CA PRO A 168 17.01 14.04 21.21
C PRO A 168 15.51 14.33 21.06
N PRO A 169 14.77 14.44 22.18
CA PRO A 169 13.40 14.91 22.13
C PRO A 169 13.28 16.24 21.38
N GLN A 170 12.10 16.50 20.79
CA GLN A 170 11.82 17.79 20.17
C GLN A 170 11.90 18.93 21.22
N TYR A 171 12.40 20.09 20.81
CA TYR A 171 12.43 21.30 21.62
C TYR A 171 11.40 22.31 21.09
N VAL A 172 10.59 22.85 22.00
CA VAL A 172 9.62 23.90 21.69
C VAL A 172 9.98 25.15 22.45
N GLY A 173 10.32 26.22 21.73
CA GLY A 173 10.69 27.51 22.28
C GLY A 173 9.49 28.24 22.89
N SER A 174 9.78 29.20 23.81
CA SER A 174 8.73 29.92 24.56
C SER A 174 7.82 30.80 23.71
N SER A 175 8.23 31.16 22.49
CA SER A 175 7.44 31.97 21.53
C SER A 175 6.70 31.12 20.52
N ALA A 176 6.94 29.82 20.47
CA ALA A 176 6.33 28.94 19.53
C ALA A 176 4.84 28.67 19.84
N LYS A 177 4.03 28.54 18.78
CA LYS A 177 2.66 28.04 18.85
C LYS A 177 2.55 26.83 17.94
N ILE A 178 2.00 25.73 18.46
CA ILE A 178 1.81 24.51 17.70
C ILE A 178 0.35 24.12 17.82
N GLU A 179 -0.32 24.00 16.68
CA GLU A 179 -1.72 23.61 16.59
C GLU A 179 -1.88 22.46 15.56
N ASN A 180 -2.68 21.47 15.87
CA ASN A 180 -3.05 20.34 14.98
C ASN A 180 -1.88 19.80 14.12
N SER A 181 -0.74 19.53 14.74
CA SER A 181 0.50 19.17 14.03
C SER A 181 1.24 18.02 14.71
N MET A 182 1.98 17.24 13.94
CA MET A 182 2.90 16.22 14.45
C MET A 182 4.34 16.71 14.38
N ILE A 183 5.06 16.60 15.49
CA ILE A 183 6.45 17.03 15.60
C ILE A 183 7.32 15.83 15.94
N SER A 184 8.26 15.52 15.07
CA SER A 184 9.18 14.39 15.26
C SER A 184 10.37 14.73 16.18
N GLU A 185 11.05 13.69 16.66
CA GLU A 185 12.26 13.80 17.46
C GLU A 185 13.34 14.65 16.80
N GLY A 186 14.14 15.37 17.60
CA GLY A 186 15.21 16.24 17.12
C GLY A 186 14.75 17.55 16.49
N ALA A 187 13.45 17.79 16.32
CA ALA A 187 12.97 19.05 15.79
C ALA A 187 13.13 20.20 16.81
N VAL A 188 13.45 21.41 16.32
CA VAL A 188 13.54 22.64 17.10
C VAL A 188 12.51 23.64 16.58
N VAL A 189 11.50 23.95 17.38
CA VAL A 189 10.39 24.81 16.95
C VAL A 189 10.41 26.11 17.77
N ASN A 190 10.76 27.23 17.14
CA ASN A 190 10.72 28.57 17.72
C ASN A 190 9.64 29.47 17.08
N GLY A 191 9.09 29.07 15.94
CA GLY A 191 8.02 29.76 15.21
C GLY A 191 6.65 29.12 15.41
N ASN A 192 5.69 29.52 14.58
CA ASN A 192 4.34 28.96 14.60
C ASN A 192 4.24 27.78 13.63
N VAL A 193 3.53 26.74 14.05
CA VAL A 193 3.28 25.54 13.26
C VAL A 193 1.80 25.19 13.39
N ASP A 194 1.11 25.16 12.28
CA ASP A 194 -0.30 24.77 12.21
C ASP A 194 -0.51 23.79 11.07
N PHE A 195 -1.35 22.80 11.29
CA PHE A 195 -1.73 21.76 10.34
C PHE A 195 -0.55 21.22 9.53
N SER A 196 0.48 20.74 10.22
CA SER A 196 1.77 20.36 9.62
C SER A 196 2.35 19.08 10.20
N ILE A 197 3.14 18.38 9.38
CA ILE A 197 3.99 17.26 9.81
C ILE A 197 5.45 17.72 9.75
N ILE A 198 6.09 17.80 10.91
CA ILE A 198 7.51 18.21 11.03
C ILE A 198 8.38 16.97 11.23
N PHE A 199 9.21 16.70 10.24
CA PHE A 199 10.10 15.54 10.24
C PHE A 199 11.28 15.68 11.21
N PRO A 200 12.01 14.57 11.49
CA PRO A 200 13.14 14.59 12.43
C PRO A 200 14.22 15.60 12.06
N GLY A 201 14.71 16.34 13.08
CA GLY A 201 15.82 17.27 12.94
C GLY A 201 15.51 18.58 12.22
N VAL A 202 14.24 18.86 11.90
CA VAL A 202 13.83 20.13 11.27
C VAL A 202 13.88 21.28 12.28
N THR A 203 14.35 22.44 11.84
CA THR A 203 14.32 23.69 12.63
C THR A 203 13.33 24.66 12.02
N ILE A 204 12.39 25.14 12.85
CA ILE A 204 11.47 26.25 12.54
C ILE A 204 11.95 27.48 13.32
N GLU A 205 12.42 28.49 12.61
CA GLU A 205 13.00 29.70 13.20
C GLU A 205 11.94 30.61 13.83
N ALA A 206 12.39 31.48 14.73
CA ALA A 206 11.52 32.48 15.35
C ALA A 206 10.93 33.44 14.30
N GLY A 207 9.60 33.61 14.33
CA GLY A 207 8.88 34.45 13.37
C GLY A 207 8.46 33.72 12.08
N ALA A 208 8.84 32.47 11.88
CA ALA A 208 8.27 31.63 10.81
C ALA A 208 6.83 31.23 11.14
N THR A 209 5.99 31.10 10.08
CA THR A 209 4.59 30.68 10.17
C THR A 209 4.27 29.75 9.01
#